data_17d4fd5d49b75de23693baf16e33df2f
#
_entry.id   17d4fd5d49b75de23693baf16e33df2f
#
_cell.length_a   1.000
_cell.length_b   1.000
_cell.length_c   1.000
_cell.angle_alpha   90.00
_cell.angle_beta   90.00
_cell.angle_gamma   90.00
#
_symmetry.space_group_name_H-M   'P 1'
#
loop_
_entity.id
_entity.type
_entity.pdbx_description
1 polymer ?
#
loop_
_entity_poly.entity_id
_entity_poly.type
_entity_poly.pdbx_seq_one_letter_code
_entity_poly.pdbx_strand_id
1 'polypeptide(L)'
;MRFGNIQEILDFAVKREEEAAAGYARMRAMARAESQKEMLGDLEKEEKKHKELLLGLSGLKPETLDIKPVADLKLSDYTVDEPPGADMTFQDLLLLAAKKEQKAVELYAELLGRAMTPDHRKLFEFLMVQEKAHKLRLETEYEKHVLSED
;
A
#
# COMPACT_ATOMS: atom_id res chain seq x y z
N MET A 1 8.67 4.85 -19.49
CA MET A 1 7.91 3.93 -18.60
C MET A 1 7.45 2.71 -19.37
N ARG A 2 7.76 1.56 -18.87
CA ARG A 2 7.40 0.30 -19.53
C ARG A 2 6.16 -0.32 -18.92
N PHE A 3 5.45 -1.12 -19.70
CA PHE A 3 4.31 -1.90 -19.21
C PHE A 3 4.82 -3.12 -18.46
N GLY A 4 4.17 -3.45 -17.37
CA GLY A 4 4.52 -4.62 -16.58
C GLY A 4 3.90 -5.90 -17.12
N ASN A 5 4.51 -7.03 -16.76
CA ASN A 5 3.85 -8.32 -16.83
C ASN A 5 3.40 -8.68 -15.41
N ILE A 6 2.67 -9.79 -15.24
CA ILE A 6 2.12 -10.10 -13.92
C ILE A 6 3.20 -10.27 -12.86
N GLN A 7 4.34 -10.87 -13.20
CA GLN A 7 5.41 -11.05 -12.24
C GLN A 7 6.01 -9.70 -11.82
N GLU A 8 6.22 -8.81 -12.78
CA GLU A 8 6.72 -7.46 -12.48
C GLU A 8 5.74 -6.70 -11.58
N ILE A 9 4.44 -6.84 -11.83
CA ILE A 9 3.41 -6.16 -11.03
C ILE A 9 3.37 -6.71 -9.61
N LEU A 10 3.47 -8.03 -9.46
CA LEU A 10 3.52 -8.65 -8.13
C LEU A 10 4.78 -8.24 -7.38
N ASP A 11 5.92 -8.19 -8.06
CA ASP A 11 7.18 -7.74 -7.46
C ASP A 11 7.08 -6.27 -7.03
N PHE A 12 6.47 -5.45 -7.85
CA PHE A 12 6.20 -4.04 -7.52
C PHE A 12 5.32 -3.93 -6.28
N ALA A 13 4.27 -4.75 -6.21
CA ALA A 13 3.36 -4.74 -5.06
C ALA A 13 4.09 -5.18 -3.77
N VAL A 14 4.92 -6.22 -3.85
CA VAL A 14 5.72 -6.67 -2.70
C VAL A 14 6.64 -5.55 -2.22
N LYS A 15 7.33 -4.90 -3.13
CA LYS A 15 8.23 -3.80 -2.79
C LYS A 15 7.46 -2.63 -2.19
N ARG A 16 6.29 -2.34 -2.71
CA ARG A 16 5.42 -1.30 -2.17
C ARG A 16 5.07 -1.60 -0.71
N GLU A 17 4.72 -2.86 -0.39
CA GLU A 17 4.40 -3.25 0.99
C GLU A 17 5.62 -3.11 1.91
N GLU A 18 6.80 -3.49 1.43
CA GLU A 18 8.04 -3.32 2.20
C GLU A 18 8.31 -1.85 2.51
N GLU A 19 8.18 -0.99 1.52
CA GLU A 19 8.41 0.44 1.67
C GLU A 19 7.39 1.08 2.60
N ALA A 20 6.13 0.65 2.51
CA ALA A 20 5.08 1.15 3.40
C ALA A 20 5.36 0.76 4.85
N ALA A 21 5.72 -0.51 5.10
CA ALA A 21 6.05 -0.98 6.44
C ALA A 21 7.22 -0.19 7.02
N ALA A 22 8.27 0.02 6.23
CA ALA A 22 9.44 0.80 6.67
C ALA A 22 9.07 2.25 6.95
N GLY A 23 8.20 2.83 6.12
CA GLY A 23 7.70 4.19 6.31
C GLY A 23 6.92 4.34 7.61
N TYR A 24 6.05 3.38 7.93
CA TYR A 24 5.29 3.41 9.18
C TYR A 24 6.20 3.25 10.39
N ALA A 25 7.25 2.44 10.30
CA ALA A 25 8.23 2.30 11.37
C ALA A 25 8.94 3.63 11.63
N ARG A 26 9.33 4.34 10.57
CA ARG A 26 9.97 5.66 10.71
C ARG A 26 9.01 6.69 11.32
N MET A 27 7.76 6.70 10.87
CA MET A 27 6.75 7.61 11.41
C MET A 27 6.49 7.33 12.88
N ARG A 28 6.46 6.05 13.27
CA ARG A 28 6.28 5.66 14.67
C ARG A 28 7.40 6.23 15.55
N ALA A 29 8.62 6.24 15.04
CA ALA A 29 9.74 6.82 15.78
C ALA A 29 9.59 8.34 15.98
N MET A 30 8.87 9.01 15.09
CA MET A 30 8.60 10.46 15.18
C MET A 30 7.38 10.78 16.03
N ALA A 31 6.47 9.82 16.20
CA ALA A 31 5.22 10.06 16.91
C ALA A 31 5.46 10.33 18.39
N ARG A 32 4.65 11.23 18.97
CA ARG A 32 4.76 11.62 20.38
C ARG A 32 3.69 10.94 21.24
N ALA A 33 2.50 10.76 20.68
CA ALA A 33 1.38 10.16 21.40
C ALA A 33 1.42 8.63 21.30
N GLU A 34 1.12 7.94 22.40
CA GLU A 34 1.09 6.48 22.41
C GLU A 34 0.07 5.92 21.42
N SER A 35 -1.08 6.58 21.29
CA SER A 35 -2.11 6.16 20.34
C SER A 35 -1.61 6.18 18.89
N GLN A 36 -0.76 7.15 18.54
CA GLN A 36 -0.15 7.23 17.22
C GLN A 36 0.87 6.12 17.01
N LYS A 37 1.69 5.86 18.03
CA LYS A 37 2.67 4.77 17.98
C LYS A 37 1.99 3.41 17.80
N GLU A 38 0.90 3.18 18.52
CA GLU A 38 0.11 1.96 18.38
C GLU A 38 -0.47 1.82 16.98
N MET A 39 -1.10 2.88 16.49
CA MET A 39 -1.68 2.87 15.14
C MET A 39 -0.62 2.55 14.09
N LEU A 40 0.51 3.25 14.14
CA LEU A 40 1.58 3.05 13.16
C LEU A 40 2.22 1.67 13.27
N GLY A 41 2.33 1.14 14.49
CA GLY A 41 2.80 -0.22 14.71
C GLY A 41 1.86 -1.26 14.10
N ASP A 42 0.55 -1.04 14.23
CA ASP A 42 -0.46 -1.91 13.62
C ASP A 42 -0.37 -1.87 12.10
N LEU A 43 -0.25 -0.66 11.53
CA LEU A 43 -0.13 -0.50 10.08
C LEU A 43 1.13 -1.19 9.55
N GLU A 44 2.23 -1.05 10.26
CA GLU A 44 3.49 -1.72 9.89
C GLU A 44 3.32 -3.23 9.85
N LYS A 45 2.69 -3.81 10.88
CA LYS A 45 2.47 -5.26 10.96
C LYS A 45 1.55 -5.74 9.85
N GLU A 46 0.50 -4.99 9.56
CA GLU A 46 -0.45 -5.35 8.51
C GLU A 46 0.20 -5.33 7.13
N GLU A 47 1.04 -4.33 6.85
CA GLU A 47 1.74 -4.28 5.57
C GLU A 47 2.72 -5.45 5.41
N LYS A 48 3.37 -5.86 6.50
CA LYS A 48 4.25 -7.05 6.47
C LYS A 48 3.48 -8.33 6.16
N LYS A 49 2.24 -8.45 6.67
CA LYS A 49 1.37 -9.59 6.35
C LYS A 49 0.94 -9.55 4.89
N HIS A 50 0.63 -8.36 4.37
CA HIS A 50 0.28 -8.21 2.95
C HIS A 50 1.43 -8.65 2.07
N LYS A 51 2.65 -8.28 2.43
CA LYS A 51 3.85 -8.71 1.71
C LYS A 51 3.93 -10.24 1.64
N GLU A 52 3.72 -10.93 2.76
CA GLU A 52 3.80 -12.39 2.79
C GLU A 52 2.73 -13.02 1.89
N LEU A 53 1.52 -12.46 1.89
CA LEU A 53 0.45 -12.95 1.02
C LEU A 53 0.82 -12.79 -0.46
N LEU A 54 1.39 -11.65 -0.82
CA LEU A 54 1.81 -11.37 -2.20
C LEU A 54 2.98 -12.28 -2.60
N LEU A 55 3.92 -12.54 -1.69
CA LEU A 55 5.03 -13.45 -1.95
C LEU A 55 4.53 -14.86 -2.24
N GLY A 56 3.43 -15.27 -1.60
CA GLY A 56 2.81 -16.55 -1.90
C GLY A 56 2.34 -16.64 -3.35
N LEU A 57 1.82 -15.54 -3.91
CA LEU A 57 1.44 -15.49 -5.32
C LEU A 57 2.66 -15.41 -6.24
N SER A 58 3.63 -14.55 -5.93
CA SER A 58 4.78 -14.34 -6.80
C SER A 58 5.67 -15.58 -6.90
N GLY A 59 5.59 -16.48 -5.93
CA GLY A 59 6.30 -17.75 -5.94
C GLY A 59 5.67 -18.81 -6.81
N LEU A 60 4.44 -18.60 -7.31
CA LEU A 60 3.76 -19.56 -8.16
C LEU A 60 4.25 -19.44 -9.60
N LYS A 61 4.13 -20.55 -10.34
CA LYS A 61 4.46 -20.55 -11.77
C LYS A 61 3.46 -19.65 -12.51
N PRO A 62 3.92 -18.88 -13.52
CA PRO A 62 3.03 -17.99 -14.26
C PRO A 62 1.77 -18.67 -14.81
N GLU A 63 1.87 -19.91 -15.24
CA GLU A 63 0.72 -20.65 -15.80
C GLU A 63 -0.32 -21.02 -14.75
N THR A 64 0.01 -20.95 -13.45
CA THR A 64 -0.96 -21.19 -12.37
C THR A 64 -1.60 -19.89 -11.86
N LEU A 65 -1.10 -18.75 -12.32
CA LEU A 65 -1.67 -17.45 -11.98
C LEU A 65 -2.78 -17.13 -12.99
N ASP A 66 -4.01 -17.40 -12.60
CA ASP A 66 -5.16 -17.21 -13.49
C ASP A 66 -5.63 -15.75 -13.42
N ILE A 67 -4.85 -14.88 -14.04
CA ILE A 67 -5.09 -13.44 -14.07
C ILE A 67 -5.05 -12.99 -15.53
N LYS A 68 -6.05 -12.21 -15.94
CA LYS A 68 -6.12 -11.69 -17.31
C LYS A 68 -4.87 -10.86 -17.63
N PRO A 69 -4.49 -10.78 -18.92
CA PRO A 69 -3.28 -10.05 -19.32
C PRO A 69 -3.19 -8.66 -18.71
N VAL A 70 -2.00 -8.31 -18.20
CA VAL A 70 -1.74 -7.04 -17.53
C VAL A 70 -0.72 -6.18 -18.28
N ALA A 71 -0.44 -6.52 -19.55
CA ALA A 71 0.57 -5.82 -20.35
C ALA A 71 0.25 -4.33 -20.55
N ASP A 72 -1.01 -3.94 -20.41
CA ASP A 72 -1.46 -2.56 -20.53
C ASP A 72 -1.35 -1.76 -19.21
N LEU A 73 -0.97 -2.42 -18.12
CA LEU A 73 -0.81 -1.72 -16.85
C LEU A 73 0.54 -0.99 -16.79
N LYS A 74 0.49 0.28 -16.44
CA LYS A 74 1.69 1.10 -16.25
C LYS A 74 1.93 1.25 -14.76
N LEU A 75 3.09 0.78 -14.29
CA LEU A 75 3.43 0.86 -12.86
C LEU A 75 3.50 2.29 -12.35
N SER A 76 3.85 3.25 -13.22
CA SER A 76 3.90 4.66 -12.83
C SER A 76 2.54 5.24 -12.42
N ASP A 77 1.44 4.61 -12.86
CA ASP A 77 0.09 5.05 -12.46
C ASP A 77 -0.17 4.77 -10.98
N TYR A 78 0.64 3.90 -10.35
CA TYR A 78 0.44 3.47 -8.97
C TYR A 78 1.54 3.96 -8.04
N THR A 79 2.27 4.98 -8.46
CA THR A 79 3.31 5.60 -7.63
C THR A 79 2.90 7.02 -7.23
N VAL A 80 3.52 7.52 -6.18
CA VAL A 80 3.30 8.89 -5.71
C VAL A 80 4.65 9.61 -5.74
N ASP A 81 4.68 10.78 -6.34
CA ASP A 81 5.89 11.61 -6.36
C ASP A 81 6.12 12.17 -4.96
N GLU A 82 7.35 12.00 -4.47
CA GLU A 82 7.74 12.58 -3.18
C GLU A 82 8.54 13.84 -3.41
N PRO A 83 8.30 14.90 -2.61
CA PRO A 83 9.09 16.12 -2.72
C PRO A 83 10.57 15.81 -2.45
N PRO A 84 11.49 16.16 -3.35
CA PRO A 84 12.91 15.85 -3.16
C PRO A 84 13.50 16.69 -2.02
N GLY A 85 14.26 16.02 -1.14
CA GLY A 85 14.99 16.69 -0.07
C GLY A 85 14.14 17.47 0.93
N ALA A 86 12.85 17.19 1.00
CA ALA A 86 11.95 17.93 1.87
C ALA A 86 12.06 17.46 3.32
N ASP A 87 12.11 18.41 4.24
CA ASP A 87 11.96 18.14 5.67
C ASP A 87 10.47 18.01 5.93
N MET A 88 9.97 16.79 5.97
CA MET A 88 8.56 16.55 6.14
C MET A 88 8.18 16.47 7.61
N THR A 89 7.09 17.16 7.96
CA THR A 89 6.52 17.06 9.30
C THR A 89 5.78 15.74 9.43
N PHE A 90 5.40 15.39 10.66
CA PHE A 90 4.59 14.20 10.89
C PHE A 90 3.27 14.27 10.11
N GLN A 91 2.63 15.45 10.08
CA GLN A 91 1.39 15.67 9.33
C GLN A 91 1.60 15.48 7.83
N ASP A 92 2.71 16.00 7.29
CA ASP A 92 3.05 15.81 5.88
C ASP A 92 3.19 14.33 5.54
N LEU A 93 3.81 13.56 6.45
CA LEU A 93 4.01 12.13 6.25
C LEU A 93 2.69 11.36 6.32
N LEU A 94 1.77 11.76 7.21
CA LEU A 94 0.43 11.16 7.26
C LEU A 94 -0.29 11.34 5.93
N LEU A 95 -0.23 12.55 5.38
CA LEU A 95 -0.91 12.85 4.12
C LEU A 95 -0.26 12.12 2.95
N LEU A 96 1.07 12.08 2.90
CA LEU A 96 1.79 11.35 1.88
C LEU A 96 1.47 9.86 1.93
N ALA A 97 1.46 9.29 3.14
CA ALA A 97 1.12 7.87 3.34
C ALA A 97 -0.30 7.58 2.86
N ALA A 98 -1.26 8.47 3.16
CA ALA A 98 -2.64 8.30 2.69
C ALA A 98 -2.72 8.29 1.17
N LYS A 99 -1.95 9.13 0.50
CA LYS A 99 -1.88 9.15 -0.98
C LYS A 99 -1.29 7.86 -1.52
N LYS A 100 -0.27 7.32 -0.87
CA LYS A 100 0.34 6.03 -1.26
C LYS A 100 -0.64 4.88 -1.06
N GLU A 101 -1.43 4.91 0.04
CA GLU A 101 -2.46 3.91 0.27
C GLU A 101 -3.53 3.97 -0.83
N GLN A 102 -3.91 5.16 -1.28
CA GLN A 102 -4.88 5.30 -2.37
C GLN A 102 -4.37 4.65 -3.64
N LYS A 103 -3.09 4.81 -3.95
CA LYS A 103 -2.50 4.16 -5.14
C LYS A 103 -2.49 2.64 -4.99
N ALA A 104 -2.26 2.12 -3.79
CA ALA A 104 -2.34 0.69 -3.53
C ALA A 104 -3.77 0.18 -3.72
N VAL A 105 -4.77 0.92 -3.23
CA VAL A 105 -6.18 0.58 -3.44
C VAL A 105 -6.47 0.44 -4.94
N GLU A 106 -6.01 1.41 -5.74
CA GLU A 106 -6.23 1.40 -7.19
C GLU A 106 -5.56 0.19 -7.84
N LEU A 107 -4.33 -0.13 -7.44
CA LEU A 107 -3.61 -1.28 -7.96
C LEU A 107 -4.35 -2.59 -7.66
N TYR A 108 -4.73 -2.78 -6.40
CA TYR A 108 -5.42 -4.02 -6.00
C TYR A 108 -6.82 -4.12 -6.61
N ALA A 109 -7.50 -3.00 -6.79
CA ALA A 109 -8.80 -2.99 -7.49
C ALA A 109 -8.63 -3.45 -8.94
N GLU A 110 -7.57 -2.99 -9.61
CA GLU A 110 -7.29 -3.41 -10.99
C GLU A 110 -6.97 -4.90 -11.06
N LEU A 111 -6.12 -5.39 -10.14
CA LEU A 111 -5.78 -6.80 -10.09
C LEU A 111 -7.00 -7.66 -9.75
N LEU A 112 -7.88 -7.19 -8.87
CA LEU A 112 -9.14 -7.87 -8.56
C LEU A 112 -9.98 -8.04 -9.81
N GLY A 113 -10.09 -6.99 -10.63
CA GLY A 113 -10.86 -7.05 -11.86
C GLY A 113 -10.31 -8.02 -12.89
N ARG A 114 -9.04 -8.36 -12.81
CA ARG A 114 -8.37 -9.25 -13.76
C ARG A 114 -8.20 -10.69 -13.24
N ALA A 115 -8.35 -10.89 -11.93
CA ALA A 115 -8.20 -12.20 -11.31
C ALA A 115 -9.37 -13.10 -11.72
N MET A 116 -9.09 -14.34 -12.10
CA MET A 116 -10.09 -15.26 -12.62
C MET A 116 -10.47 -16.39 -11.67
N THR A 117 -9.61 -16.68 -10.67
CA THR A 117 -9.94 -17.69 -9.67
C THR A 117 -10.54 -17.03 -8.43
N PRO A 118 -11.45 -17.74 -7.72
CA PRO A 118 -12.01 -17.21 -6.48
C PRO A 118 -10.94 -16.86 -5.43
N ASP A 119 -9.89 -17.66 -5.32
CA ASP A 119 -8.83 -17.44 -4.33
C ASP A 119 -8.06 -16.15 -4.61
N HIS A 120 -7.70 -15.92 -5.87
CA HIS A 120 -6.98 -14.68 -6.24
C HIS A 120 -7.89 -13.47 -6.06
N ARG A 121 -9.16 -13.59 -6.42
CA ARG A 121 -10.13 -12.51 -6.24
C ARG A 121 -10.29 -12.15 -4.76
N LYS A 122 -10.40 -13.15 -3.90
CA LYS A 122 -10.52 -12.93 -2.46
C LYS A 122 -9.28 -12.22 -1.90
N LEU A 123 -8.10 -12.61 -2.35
CA LEU A 123 -6.85 -11.99 -1.90
C LEU A 123 -6.80 -10.50 -2.28
N PHE A 124 -7.04 -10.19 -3.55
CA PHE A 124 -6.98 -8.80 -4.00
C PHE A 124 -8.08 -7.94 -3.38
N GLU A 125 -9.27 -8.51 -3.18
CA GLU A 125 -10.33 -7.81 -2.47
C GLU A 125 -9.94 -7.52 -1.03
N PHE A 126 -9.36 -8.50 -0.35
CA PHE A 126 -8.87 -8.33 1.02
C PHE A 126 -7.83 -7.20 1.09
N LEU A 127 -6.83 -7.25 0.21
CA LEU A 127 -5.79 -6.23 0.17
C LEU A 127 -6.36 -4.84 -0.11
N MET A 128 -7.28 -4.74 -1.06
CA MET A 128 -7.93 -3.48 -1.41
C MET A 128 -8.67 -2.89 -0.21
N VAL A 129 -9.46 -3.71 0.48
CA VAL A 129 -10.25 -3.28 1.64
C VAL A 129 -9.33 -2.86 2.79
N GLN A 130 -8.25 -3.61 3.02
CA GLN A 130 -7.28 -3.28 4.06
C GLN A 130 -6.61 -1.93 3.81
N GLU A 131 -6.20 -1.69 2.56
CA GLU A 131 -5.54 -0.42 2.23
C GLU A 131 -6.50 0.76 2.31
N LYS A 132 -7.78 0.55 1.99
CA LYS A 132 -8.81 1.59 2.20
C LYS A 132 -8.94 1.93 3.68
N ALA A 133 -8.90 0.92 4.54
CA ALA A 133 -8.97 1.12 5.99
C ALA A 133 -7.74 1.87 6.49
N HIS A 134 -6.55 1.54 5.98
CA HIS A 134 -5.31 2.24 6.32
C HIS A 134 -5.39 3.71 5.93
N LYS A 135 -5.86 3.98 4.72
CA LYS A 135 -6.03 5.35 4.23
C LYS A 135 -6.94 6.15 5.16
N LEU A 136 -8.07 5.57 5.53
CA LEU A 136 -9.02 6.24 6.41
C LEU A 136 -8.41 6.55 7.77
N ARG A 137 -7.66 5.60 8.35
CA ARG A 137 -6.99 5.81 9.64
C ARG A 137 -5.98 6.96 9.57
N LEU A 138 -5.20 7.02 8.49
CA LEU A 138 -4.22 8.07 8.26
C LEU A 138 -4.87 9.44 8.11
N GLU A 139 -5.93 9.49 7.31
CA GLU A 139 -6.68 10.73 7.08
C GLU A 139 -7.34 11.23 8.37
N THR A 140 -7.91 10.31 9.14
CA THR A 140 -8.53 10.65 10.43
C THR A 140 -7.49 11.21 11.40
N GLU A 141 -6.31 10.60 11.45
CA GLU A 141 -5.24 11.09 12.31
C GLU A 141 -4.72 12.45 11.84
N TYR A 142 -4.63 12.64 10.53
CA TYR A 142 -4.25 13.93 9.94
C TYR A 142 -5.23 15.03 10.35
N GLU A 143 -6.53 14.76 10.25
CA GLU A 143 -7.57 15.73 10.63
C GLU A 143 -7.50 16.08 12.10
N LYS A 144 -7.21 15.14 12.98
CA LYS A 144 -7.02 15.39 14.41
C LYS A 144 -5.88 16.35 14.65
N HIS A 145 -4.77 16.21 13.93
CA HIS A 145 -3.63 17.08 14.02
C HIS A 145 -3.95 18.51 13.62
N VAL A 146 -4.64 18.66 12.48
CA VAL A 146 -5.02 19.98 11.99
C VAL A 146 -5.96 20.67 12.96
N LEU A 147 -6.96 19.95 13.49
CA LEU A 147 -7.91 20.51 14.42
C LEU A 147 -7.29 20.86 15.77
N SER A 148 -6.32 20.08 16.24
CA SER A 148 -5.69 20.32 17.54
C SER A 148 -4.72 21.50 17.53
N GLU A 149 -4.29 21.96 16.36
CA GLU A 149 -3.42 23.14 16.24
C GLU A 149 -4.20 24.45 16.27
N ASP A 150 -5.50 24.37 16.08
CA ASP A 150 -6.38 25.54 16.13
C ASP A 150 -6.73 25.90 17.60
#